data_f00316f561ecc1acade3085e66191b89
#
_entry.id   f00316f561ecc1acade3085e66191b89
#
_cell.length_a   1.000
_cell.length_b   1.000
_cell.length_c   1.000
_cell.angle_alpha   90.00
_cell.angle_beta   90.00
_cell.angle_gamma   90.00
#
_symmetry.space_group_name_H-M   'P 1'
#
loop_
_entity.id
_entity.type
_entity.pdbx_description
1 polymer ?
#
loop_
_entity_poly.entity_id
_entity_poly.type
_entity_poly.pdbx_seq_one_letter_code
_entity_poly.pdbx_strand_id
1 'polypeptide(L)'
;MKTLKNIFVFLVICSMTAVLYLGMKTELSPEKINYGTVIAEEGNWTEEGLNLNYHCRIPENTENTEWIMLLQTHWKKYEICIDNEKIYRAVNEQTGACHLFSIPCGKNLRIRYLNESANAVKDIQQSKVWIGDKSGIYMMLVKENFYAAVFAVLALVFGILSICVGIHMKTAGDIKNGKSLICLGCYVLCAGIWVLTDSKLLLLLTQKTGVVELVSFLAFFGLPVPLMAFTKKMFPVKEKMLGIFQNLFVVMIFIYSINYIGELVSIILIIVTEHLLMAAAILFVLYSGYKELKVHRNRKLDRIMAGYSMFCICSVFALGCFYVGNSVMYSVSYIIGIVGFVFFLADAAWISVYDRIRENANAAMYAKLAYRDMMTGLGNRTAFIEDTDAEQTYSGSIAYIMVDANNLKKINDNLGHQKGDELIVQIAHCLENVIKGDGKCYRTGGDEFVIFLKDKTRQNVEGYITCLLYTSDAADEYSRV
;
A
#
# COMPACT_ATOMS: atom_id res chain seq x y z
N MET A 1 -13.83 9.99 -9.68
CA MET A 1 -13.56 9.20 -8.47
C MET A 1 -14.12 7.77 -8.54
N LYS A 2 -15.42 7.55 -8.79
CA LYS A 2 -16.01 6.20 -8.90
C LYS A 2 -15.33 5.34 -9.99
N THR A 3 -15.00 5.96 -11.13
CA THR A 3 -14.32 5.32 -12.26
C THR A 3 -12.89 4.87 -11.90
N LEU A 4 -12.13 5.68 -11.17
CA LEU A 4 -10.76 5.35 -10.75
C LEU A 4 -10.73 4.17 -9.77
N LYS A 5 -11.70 4.14 -8.84
CA LYS A 5 -11.90 3.00 -7.94
C LYS A 5 -12.21 1.72 -8.71
N ASN A 6 -13.10 1.79 -9.70
CA ASN A 6 -13.48 0.63 -10.52
C ASN A 6 -12.30 0.13 -11.36
N ILE A 7 -11.47 1.02 -11.93
CA ILE A 7 -10.25 0.66 -12.65
C ILE A 7 -9.26 -0.03 -11.70
N PHE A 8 -9.05 0.50 -10.49
CA PHE A 8 -8.17 -0.12 -9.51
C PHE A 8 -8.66 -1.52 -9.09
N VAL A 9 -9.96 -1.66 -8.78
CA VAL A 9 -10.59 -2.96 -8.47
C VAL A 9 -10.39 -3.96 -9.63
N PHE A 10 -10.63 -3.50 -10.86
CA PHE A 10 -10.45 -4.33 -12.06
C PHE A 10 -8.99 -4.79 -12.21
N LEU A 11 -8.02 -3.89 -12.06
CA LEU A 11 -6.59 -4.21 -12.13
C LEU A 11 -6.18 -5.23 -11.06
N VAL A 12 -6.68 -5.09 -9.82
CA VAL A 12 -6.40 -6.04 -8.75
C VAL A 12 -7.00 -7.41 -9.05
N ILE A 13 -8.25 -7.47 -9.51
CA ILE A 13 -8.90 -8.73 -9.92
C ILE A 13 -8.11 -9.38 -11.06
N CYS A 14 -7.74 -8.60 -12.08
CA CYS A 14 -6.94 -9.11 -13.20
C CYS A 14 -5.56 -9.62 -12.74
N SER A 15 -4.89 -8.93 -11.81
CA SER A 15 -3.61 -9.40 -11.27
C SER A 15 -3.76 -10.68 -10.46
N MET A 16 -4.81 -10.80 -9.63
CA MET A 16 -5.11 -12.02 -8.87
C MET A 16 -5.43 -13.20 -9.78
N THR A 17 -6.28 -12.98 -10.80
CA THR A 17 -6.62 -14.04 -11.77
C THR A 17 -5.42 -14.43 -12.63
N ALA A 18 -4.55 -13.47 -13.01
CA ALA A 18 -3.32 -13.76 -13.74
C ALA A 18 -2.33 -14.59 -12.89
N VAL A 19 -2.12 -14.22 -11.61
CA VAL A 19 -1.27 -14.98 -10.69
C VAL A 19 -1.82 -16.39 -10.45
N LEU A 20 -3.12 -16.53 -10.24
CA LEU A 20 -3.79 -17.85 -10.10
C LEU A 20 -3.63 -18.69 -11.36
N TYR A 21 -3.93 -18.11 -12.54
CA TYR A 21 -3.82 -18.82 -13.82
C TYR A 21 -2.38 -19.26 -14.12
N LEU A 22 -1.40 -18.38 -13.86
CA LEU A 22 0.01 -18.69 -14.05
C LEU A 22 0.47 -19.75 -13.04
N GLY A 23 0.07 -19.64 -11.75
CA GLY A 23 0.38 -20.63 -10.74
C GLY A 23 -0.21 -22.03 -11.04
N MET A 24 -1.45 -22.10 -11.54
CA MET A 24 -2.08 -23.37 -11.93
C MET A 24 -1.46 -23.98 -13.22
N LYS A 25 -0.88 -23.15 -14.10
CA LYS A 25 -0.27 -23.59 -15.36
C LYS A 25 1.18 -24.07 -15.21
N THR A 26 1.81 -23.81 -14.04
CA THR A 26 3.20 -24.18 -13.76
C THR A 26 3.39 -25.64 -13.35
N GLU A 27 2.34 -26.44 -13.18
CA GLU A 27 2.42 -27.91 -13.14
C GLU A 27 2.67 -28.48 -14.56
N LEU A 28 3.75 -28.02 -15.20
CA LEU A 28 4.17 -28.58 -16.48
C LEU A 28 5.13 -29.75 -16.21
N SER A 29 4.73 -30.93 -16.64
CA SER A 29 5.63 -32.06 -16.76
C SER A 29 6.87 -31.65 -17.58
N PRO A 30 8.08 -32.07 -17.17
CA PRO A 30 9.34 -31.73 -17.86
C PRO A 30 9.37 -32.11 -19.34
N GLU A 31 8.55 -33.03 -19.78
CA GLU A 31 8.52 -33.62 -21.14
C GLU A 31 8.13 -32.69 -22.29
N LYS A 32 7.73 -31.44 -22.03
CA LYS A 32 7.23 -30.52 -23.09
C LYS A 32 7.97 -29.19 -23.23
N ILE A 33 9.20 -29.09 -22.73
CA ILE A 33 9.99 -27.84 -22.88
C ILE A 33 10.84 -27.90 -24.13
N ASN A 34 10.35 -27.37 -25.22
CA ASN A 34 11.03 -27.32 -26.54
C ASN A 34 12.09 -26.18 -26.63
N TYR A 35 12.69 -25.77 -25.50
CA TYR A 35 13.67 -24.68 -25.44
C TYR A 35 14.97 -25.15 -24.79
N GLY A 36 15.65 -26.08 -25.43
CA GLY A 36 16.88 -26.65 -24.92
C GLY A 36 16.68 -28.03 -24.28
N THR A 37 17.75 -28.74 -24.06
CA THR A 37 17.75 -30.10 -23.53
C THR A 37 17.79 -30.02 -22.00
N VAL A 38 16.62 -30.10 -21.35
CA VAL A 38 16.55 -30.28 -19.90
C VAL A 38 16.23 -31.73 -19.60
N ILE A 39 17.12 -32.42 -18.92
CA ILE A 39 16.91 -33.77 -18.43
C ILE A 39 16.52 -33.68 -16.97
N ALA A 40 15.24 -33.90 -16.67
CA ALA A 40 14.82 -34.21 -15.34
C ALA A 40 14.91 -35.72 -15.17
N GLU A 41 15.93 -36.21 -14.53
CA GLU A 41 15.98 -37.62 -14.14
C GLU A 41 15.30 -37.75 -12.77
N GLU A 42 14.25 -38.56 -12.71
CA GLU A 42 13.89 -39.28 -11.47
C GLU A 42 15.08 -40.25 -11.23
N GLY A 43 16.04 -39.74 -10.46
CA GLY A 43 17.40 -40.23 -10.47
C GLY A 43 17.59 -41.62 -9.92
N ASN A 44 18.66 -42.25 -10.30
CA ASN A 44 19.21 -43.45 -9.67
C ASN A 44 19.77 -43.10 -8.29
N TRP A 45 18.88 -43.09 -7.31
CA TRP A 45 19.24 -42.94 -5.91
C TRP A 45 19.72 -44.28 -5.36
N THR A 46 20.88 -44.27 -4.75
CA THR A 46 21.44 -45.47 -4.07
C THR A 46 21.71 -45.15 -2.60
N GLU A 47 21.34 -46.06 -1.73
CA GLU A 47 21.64 -45.96 -0.31
C GLU A 47 22.96 -46.62 0.02
N GLU A 48 23.92 -45.91 0.60
CA GLU A 48 25.18 -46.41 1.13
C GLU A 48 25.26 -46.08 2.64
N GLY A 49 24.81 -46.99 3.48
CA GLY A 49 24.72 -46.79 4.93
C GLY A 49 23.69 -45.73 5.29
N LEU A 50 24.10 -44.66 5.96
CA LEU A 50 23.25 -43.49 6.28
C LEU A 50 23.23 -42.43 5.18
N ASN A 51 24.07 -42.60 4.13
CA ASN A 51 24.17 -41.63 3.07
C ASN A 51 23.33 -42.03 1.86
N LEU A 52 22.62 -41.04 1.29
CA LEU A 52 21.91 -41.19 0.02
C LEU A 52 22.76 -40.59 -1.08
N ASN A 53 23.00 -41.35 -2.15
CA ASN A 53 23.78 -40.91 -3.31
C ASN A 53 22.87 -40.80 -4.53
N TYR A 54 23.02 -39.73 -5.26
CA TYR A 54 22.46 -39.56 -6.59
C TYR A 54 23.58 -39.74 -7.62
N HIS A 55 23.35 -40.56 -8.63
CA HIS A 55 24.29 -40.80 -9.70
C HIS A 55 23.68 -40.48 -11.06
N CYS A 56 24.39 -39.71 -11.87
CA CYS A 56 23.98 -39.39 -13.22
C CYS A 56 25.23 -39.29 -14.13
N ARG A 57 25.12 -39.76 -15.35
CA ARG A 57 26.14 -39.50 -16.37
C ARG A 57 25.71 -38.32 -17.19
N ILE A 58 26.51 -37.27 -17.21
CA ILE A 58 26.24 -36.04 -17.96
C ILE A 58 26.43 -36.37 -19.47
N PRO A 59 25.46 -36.03 -20.33
CA PRO A 59 25.57 -36.31 -21.76
C PRO A 59 26.82 -35.71 -22.39
N GLU A 60 27.32 -36.36 -23.44
CA GLU A 60 28.41 -35.81 -24.28
C GLU A 60 27.82 -34.68 -25.12
N ASN A 61 28.53 -33.55 -25.17
CA ASN A 61 28.04 -32.36 -25.87
C ASN A 61 28.60 -32.32 -27.30
N THR A 62 27.72 -32.21 -28.28
CA THR A 62 28.08 -32.07 -29.71
C THR A 62 28.20 -30.61 -30.17
N GLU A 63 27.75 -29.64 -29.38
CA GLU A 63 27.55 -28.24 -29.80
C GLU A 63 28.30 -27.17 -28.97
N ASN A 64 29.25 -27.54 -28.15
CA ASN A 64 30.01 -26.59 -27.30
C ASN A 64 29.13 -25.73 -26.34
N THR A 65 27.96 -26.22 -25.95
CA THR A 65 27.04 -25.54 -25.03
C THR A 65 27.46 -25.76 -23.58
N GLU A 66 27.33 -24.71 -22.75
CA GLU A 66 27.62 -24.79 -21.32
C GLU A 66 26.46 -25.52 -20.61
N TRP A 67 26.78 -26.65 -19.97
CA TRP A 67 25.83 -27.42 -19.18
C TRP A 67 25.83 -26.96 -17.74
N ILE A 68 24.62 -26.84 -17.19
CA ILE A 68 24.42 -26.46 -15.77
C ILE A 68 23.49 -27.46 -15.09
N MET A 69 23.73 -27.61 -13.79
CA MET A 69 22.87 -28.35 -12.90
C MET A 69 22.17 -27.38 -11.96
N LEU A 70 20.84 -27.51 -11.86
CA LEU A 70 20.03 -26.89 -10.83
C LEU A 70 19.72 -27.93 -9.77
N LEU A 71 20.28 -27.75 -8.59
CA LEU A 71 20.04 -28.60 -7.43
C LEU A 71 19.13 -27.90 -6.43
N GLN A 72 17.94 -28.44 -6.21
CA GLN A 72 17.03 -28.00 -5.19
C GLN A 72 17.07 -28.97 -4.02
N THR A 73 17.55 -28.52 -2.86
CA THR A 73 17.65 -29.30 -1.64
C THR A 73 16.83 -28.65 -0.52
N HIS A 74 16.38 -29.47 0.44
CA HIS A 74 15.68 -28.98 1.63
C HIS A 74 16.65 -28.99 2.83
N TRP A 75 17.44 -27.92 3.00
CA TRP A 75 18.26 -27.66 4.21
C TRP A 75 19.17 -28.82 4.65
N LYS A 76 19.84 -29.48 3.70
CA LYS A 76 20.66 -30.67 3.97
C LYS A 76 22.15 -30.43 3.68
N LYS A 77 23.01 -31.13 4.39
CA LYS A 77 24.46 -31.22 4.11
C LYS A 77 24.66 -32.15 2.95
N TYR A 78 25.41 -31.75 1.93
CA TYR A 78 25.70 -32.58 0.77
C TYR A 78 27.07 -32.27 0.16
N GLU A 79 27.59 -33.24 -0.60
CA GLU A 79 28.80 -33.13 -1.39
C GLU A 79 28.50 -33.41 -2.85
N ILE A 80 29.12 -32.64 -3.77
CA ILE A 80 29.05 -32.87 -5.21
C ILE A 80 30.40 -33.32 -5.66
N CYS A 81 30.46 -34.46 -6.36
CA CYS A 81 31.66 -35.03 -6.94
C CYS A 81 31.46 -35.23 -8.45
N ILE A 82 32.50 -34.94 -9.23
CA ILE A 82 32.58 -35.22 -10.68
C ILE A 82 33.76 -36.18 -10.90
N ASP A 83 33.50 -37.35 -11.52
CA ASP A 83 34.49 -38.44 -11.70
C ASP A 83 35.24 -38.78 -10.39
N ASN A 84 34.54 -38.83 -9.26
CA ASN A 84 35.03 -39.02 -7.90
C ASN A 84 35.87 -37.86 -7.31
N GLU A 85 36.13 -36.81 -8.06
CA GLU A 85 36.75 -35.59 -7.51
C GLU A 85 35.67 -34.70 -6.88
N LYS A 86 35.90 -34.27 -5.64
CA LYS A 86 34.99 -33.43 -4.89
C LYS A 86 35.12 -31.97 -5.36
N ILE A 87 34.02 -31.43 -5.92
CA ILE A 87 33.97 -30.05 -6.42
C ILE A 87 33.30 -29.10 -5.48
N TYR A 88 32.34 -29.58 -4.65
CA TYR A 88 31.60 -28.75 -3.73
C TYR A 88 31.14 -29.51 -2.49
N ARG A 89 31.09 -28.82 -1.33
CA ARG A 89 30.54 -29.32 -0.09
C ARG A 89 29.69 -28.24 0.58
N ALA A 90 28.41 -28.52 0.80
CA ALA A 90 27.56 -27.77 1.68
C ALA A 90 27.73 -28.30 3.10
N VAL A 91 28.41 -27.54 3.96
CA VAL A 91 28.69 -27.93 5.35
C VAL A 91 27.53 -27.52 6.27
N ASN A 92 26.84 -26.47 5.94
CA ASN A 92 25.84 -25.82 6.78
C ASN A 92 24.44 -26.06 6.29
N GLU A 93 23.50 -26.31 7.20
CA GLU A 93 22.06 -26.39 6.91
C GLU A 93 21.50 -25.07 6.36
N GLN A 94 22.24 -23.97 6.51
CA GLN A 94 21.84 -22.63 6.09
C GLN A 94 22.15 -22.30 4.64
N THR A 95 23.02 -23.08 4.00
CA THR A 95 23.41 -22.85 2.61
C THR A 95 22.43 -23.54 1.68
N GLY A 96 21.33 -22.95 1.51
CA GLY A 96 20.47 -22.90 0.38
C GLY A 96 19.75 -24.11 -0.14
N ALA A 97 18.48 -23.85 -0.27
CA ALA A 97 17.57 -24.79 -0.92
C ALA A 97 17.79 -24.91 -2.45
N CYS A 98 18.58 -24.03 -3.11
CA CYS A 98 18.73 -24.05 -4.57
C CYS A 98 20.07 -23.53 -5.03
N HIS A 99 20.81 -24.37 -5.76
CA HIS A 99 22.14 -24.04 -6.29
C HIS A 99 22.22 -24.29 -7.78
N LEU A 100 22.90 -23.39 -8.50
CA LEU A 100 23.27 -23.54 -9.90
C LEU A 100 24.77 -23.85 -10.00
N PHE A 101 25.12 -24.94 -10.66
CA PHE A 101 26.48 -25.36 -10.90
C PHE A 101 26.74 -25.55 -12.37
N SER A 102 27.89 -25.01 -12.88
CA SER A 102 28.39 -25.39 -14.18
C SER A 102 29.03 -26.78 -14.09
N ILE A 103 28.67 -27.69 -14.99
CA ILE A 103 29.10 -29.06 -14.97
C ILE A 103 29.75 -29.42 -16.32
N PRO A 104 30.89 -30.17 -16.33
CA PRO A 104 31.56 -30.59 -17.55
C PRO A 104 30.81 -31.74 -18.20
N CYS A 105 30.70 -31.73 -19.52
CA CYS A 105 30.05 -32.76 -20.32
C CYS A 105 30.82 -34.11 -20.29
N GLY A 106 30.10 -35.22 -20.49
CA GLY A 106 30.66 -36.55 -20.64
C GLY A 106 31.17 -37.19 -19.33
N LYS A 107 31.03 -36.54 -18.20
CA LYS A 107 31.51 -36.98 -16.89
C LYS A 107 30.43 -37.57 -16.02
N ASN A 108 30.83 -38.32 -14.97
CA ASN A 108 29.92 -38.89 -14.00
C ASN A 108 29.71 -37.91 -12.84
N LEU A 109 28.46 -37.50 -12.63
CA LEU A 109 28.06 -36.68 -11.49
C LEU A 109 27.59 -37.57 -10.33
N ARG A 110 28.10 -37.29 -9.13
CA ARG A 110 27.65 -37.92 -7.90
C ARG A 110 27.30 -36.84 -6.87
N ILE A 111 26.08 -36.87 -6.34
CA ILE A 111 25.68 -36.01 -5.24
C ILE A 111 25.49 -36.94 -4.03
N ARG A 112 26.27 -36.69 -2.97
CA ARG A 112 26.22 -37.47 -1.72
C ARG A 112 25.58 -36.59 -0.62
N TYR A 113 24.45 -37.02 -0.10
CA TYR A 113 23.83 -36.39 1.07
C TYR A 113 24.41 -36.98 2.36
N LEU A 114 24.86 -36.07 3.25
CA LEU A 114 25.47 -36.43 4.53
C LEU A 114 24.39 -36.45 5.59
N ASN A 115 23.87 -37.62 5.93
CA ASN A 115 22.79 -37.79 6.91
C ASN A 115 23.32 -38.12 8.29
N GLU A 116 22.71 -37.49 9.31
CA GLU A 116 22.97 -37.80 10.72
C GLU A 116 21.89 -38.71 11.32
N SER A 117 20.76 -39.01 10.61
CA SER A 117 19.68 -39.89 11.09
C SER A 117 18.91 -40.59 9.99
N ALA A 118 18.38 -41.77 10.26
CA ALA A 118 17.61 -42.60 9.33
C ALA A 118 16.29 -41.95 8.84
N ASN A 119 15.71 -41.01 9.58
CA ASN A 119 14.48 -40.28 9.18
C ASN A 119 14.74 -39.24 8.07
N ALA A 120 16.00 -38.89 7.83
CA ALA A 120 16.37 -37.92 6.83
C ALA A 120 16.24 -38.45 5.38
N VAL A 121 16.19 -39.75 5.17
CA VAL A 121 16.08 -40.40 3.84
C VAL A 121 14.77 -40.02 3.14
N LYS A 122 13.64 -40.00 3.86
CA LYS A 122 12.33 -39.60 3.29
C LYS A 122 12.29 -38.16 2.80
N ASP A 123 12.97 -37.26 3.51
CA ASP A 123 13.01 -35.84 3.15
C ASP A 123 13.94 -35.55 1.95
N ILE A 124 14.94 -36.42 1.75
CA ILE A 124 15.90 -36.27 0.65
C ILE A 124 15.27 -36.72 -0.67
N GLN A 125 14.34 -37.67 -0.66
CA GLN A 125 13.59 -38.07 -1.87
C GLN A 125 12.78 -36.92 -2.49
N GLN A 126 12.59 -35.82 -1.76
CA GLN A 126 11.98 -34.60 -2.29
C GLN A 126 12.97 -33.65 -2.96
N SER A 127 14.28 -33.94 -2.92
CA SER A 127 15.29 -33.14 -3.60
C SER A 127 15.17 -33.32 -5.11
N LYS A 128 15.15 -32.20 -5.84
CA LYS A 128 15.04 -32.20 -7.30
C LYS A 128 16.36 -31.80 -7.92
N VAL A 129 16.78 -32.56 -8.94
CA VAL A 129 17.98 -32.31 -9.70
C VAL A 129 17.60 -32.15 -11.18
N TRP A 130 17.92 -31.00 -11.76
CA TRP A 130 17.75 -30.76 -13.18
C TRP A 130 19.13 -30.52 -13.82
N ILE A 131 19.37 -31.18 -14.91
CA ILE A 131 20.61 -31.05 -15.70
C ILE A 131 20.20 -30.66 -17.10
N GLY A 132 20.84 -29.64 -17.66
CA GLY A 132 20.53 -29.18 -19.00
C GLY A 132 21.48 -28.10 -19.49
N ASP A 133 21.26 -27.69 -20.74
CA ASP A 133 21.93 -26.52 -21.25
C ASP A 133 21.49 -25.25 -20.50
N LYS A 134 22.35 -24.26 -20.43
CA LYS A 134 22.15 -23.02 -19.67
C LYS A 134 20.86 -22.31 -20.05
N SER A 135 20.56 -22.25 -21.35
CA SER A 135 19.37 -21.59 -21.86
C SER A 135 18.08 -22.30 -21.43
N GLY A 136 18.06 -23.62 -21.47
CA GLY A 136 16.92 -24.45 -21.05
C GLY A 136 16.61 -24.31 -19.55
N ILE A 137 17.63 -24.45 -18.70
CA ILE A 137 17.47 -24.30 -17.25
C ILE A 137 17.02 -22.88 -16.89
N TYR A 138 17.58 -21.85 -17.53
CA TYR A 138 17.17 -20.46 -17.29
C TYR A 138 15.73 -20.21 -17.72
N MET A 139 15.34 -20.72 -18.91
CA MET A 139 13.95 -20.59 -19.37
C MET A 139 12.97 -21.34 -18.49
N MET A 140 13.35 -22.52 -18.00
CA MET A 140 12.55 -23.28 -17.02
C MET A 140 12.34 -22.47 -15.75
N LEU A 141 13.39 -21.91 -15.14
CA LEU A 141 13.29 -21.08 -13.94
C LEU A 141 12.39 -19.86 -14.15
N VAL A 142 12.53 -19.16 -15.28
CA VAL A 142 11.67 -18.00 -15.60
C VAL A 142 10.23 -18.43 -15.75
N LYS A 143 9.96 -19.53 -16.46
CA LYS A 143 8.61 -20.00 -16.74
C LYS A 143 7.90 -20.47 -15.48
N GLU A 144 8.58 -21.26 -14.64
CA GLU A 144 8.04 -21.74 -13.37
C GLU A 144 7.75 -20.60 -12.37
N ASN A 145 8.53 -19.52 -12.41
CA ASN A 145 8.45 -18.43 -11.45
C ASN A 145 7.96 -17.10 -12.07
N PHE A 146 7.34 -17.15 -13.24
CA PHE A 146 6.89 -15.94 -13.94
C PHE A 146 5.88 -15.13 -13.12
N TYR A 147 5.00 -15.80 -12.36
CA TYR A 147 4.07 -15.17 -11.43
C TYR A 147 4.77 -14.33 -10.36
N ALA A 148 5.92 -14.79 -9.87
CA ALA A 148 6.73 -14.09 -8.88
C ALA A 148 7.37 -12.83 -9.47
N ALA A 149 7.87 -12.90 -10.71
CA ALA A 149 8.40 -11.74 -11.41
C ALA A 149 7.33 -10.67 -11.61
N VAL A 150 6.13 -11.06 -12.08
CA VAL A 150 5.01 -10.14 -12.27
C VAL A 150 4.61 -9.49 -10.93
N PHE A 151 4.48 -10.28 -9.86
CA PHE A 151 4.16 -9.75 -8.55
C PHE A 151 5.24 -8.78 -8.04
N ALA A 152 6.53 -9.11 -8.18
CA ALA A 152 7.63 -8.27 -7.73
C ALA A 152 7.65 -6.90 -8.44
N VAL A 153 7.40 -6.87 -9.76
CA VAL A 153 7.29 -5.61 -10.51
C VAL A 153 6.09 -4.78 -10.04
N LEU A 154 4.92 -5.41 -9.88
CA LEU A 154 3.73 -4.72 -9.36
C LEU A 154 3.95 -4.20 -7.95
N ALA A 155 4.58 -4.99 -7.07
CA ALA A 155 4.91 -4.60 -5.71
C ALA A 155 5.89 -3.41 -5.68
N LEU A 156 6.89 -3.38 -6.57
CA LEU A 156 7.82 -2.27 -6.70
C LEU A 156 7.08 -0.98 -7.09
N VAL A 157 6.29 -1.03 -8.15
CA VAL A 157 5.54 0.15 -8.65
C VAL A 157 4.56 0.65 -7.60
N PHE A 158 3.72 -0.24 -7.05
CA PHE A 158 2.72 0.13 -6.05
C PHE A 158 3.35 0.60 -4.75
N GLY A 159 4.42 -0.05 -4.29
CA GLY A 159 5.13 0.31 -3.07
C GLY A 159 5.76 1.71 -3.16
N ILE A 160 6.47 2.01 -4.25
CA ILE A 160 7.06 3.34 -4.50
C ILE A 160 5.96 4.40 -4.60
N LEU A 161 4.90 4.15 -5.39
CA LEU A 161 3.78 5.07 -5.54
C LEU A 161 3.11 5.38 -4.18
N SER A 162 2.88 4.34 -3.37
CA SER A 162 2.30 4.49 -2.02
C SER A 162 3.18 5.34 -1.10
N ILE A 163 4.51 5.16 -1.15
CA ILE A 163 5.46 5.98 -0.39
C ILE A 163 5.45 7.42 -0.88
N CYS A 164 5.51 7.67 -2.19
CA CYS A 164 5.49 9.01 -2.76
C CYS A 164 4.22 9.78 -2.39
N VAL A 165 3.05 9.15 -2.55
CA VAL A 165 1.76 9.73 -2.14
C VAL A 165 1.73 9.97 -0.63
N GLY A 166 2.25 9.03 0.16
CA GLY A 166 2.34 9.16 1.61
C GLY A 166 3.22 10.33 2.06
N ILE A 167 4.36 10.55 1.40
CA ILE A 167 5.24 11.71 1.64
C ILE A 167 4.50 13.00 1.28
N HIS A 168 3.86 13.06 0.11
CA HIS A 168 3.10 14.23 -0.33
C HIS A 168 1.97 14.57 0.66
N MET A 169 1.17 13.59 1.09
CA MET A 169 0.11 13.81 2.09
C MET A 169 0.67 14.32 3.42
N LYS A 170 1.82 13.77 3.86
CA LYS A 170 2.49 14.22 5.08
C LYS A 170 2.93 15.68 4.98
N THR A 171 3.50 16.12 3.86
CA THR A 171 3.91 17.51 3.62
C THR A 171 2.71 18.44 3.47
N ALA A 172 1.58 17.96 2.93
CA ALA A 172 0.32 18.70 2.83
C ALA A 172 -0.47 18.77 4.16
N GLY A 173 0.13 18.37 5.29
CA GLY A 173 -0.46 18.46 6.63
C GLY A 173 -1.25 17.23 7.08
N ASP A 174 -1.47 16.23 6.22
CA ASP A 174 -2.11 14.98 6.60
C ASP A 174 -1.11 13.93 7.11
N ILE A 175 -0.50 14.24 8.25
CA ILE A 175 0.58 13.45 8.83
C ILE A 175 0.16 11.99 9.12
N LYS A 176 -1.07 11.78 9.62
CA LYS A 176 -1.54 10.45 10.03
C LYS A 176 -1.70 9.51 8.83
N ASN A 177 -2.45 9.93 7.82
CA ASN A 177 -2.69 9.12 6.64
C ASN A 177 -1.42 8.98 5.78
N GLY A 178 -0.60 10.04 5.67
CA GLY A 178 0.69 9.98 5.00
C GLY A 178 1.63 8.94 5.60
N LYS A 179 1.78 8.91 6.94
CA LYS A 179 2.58 7.89 7.62
C LYS A 179 2.02 6.47 7.42
N SER A 180 0.70 6.31 7.35
CA SER A 180 0.07 5.00 7.10
C SER A 180 0.39 4.48 5.70
N LEU A 181 0.30 5.34 4.67
CA LEU A 181 0.64 4.97 3.29
C LEU A 181 2.12 4.63 3.12
N ILE A 182 3.02 5.36 3.81
CA ILE A 182 4.45 5.03 3.81
C ILE A 182 4.67 3.62 4.39
N CYS A 183 4.05 3.30 5.54
CA CYS A 183 4.18 1.97 6.14
C CYS A 183 3.62 0.86 5.22
N LEU A 184 2.49 1.12 4.55
CA LEU A 184 1.93 0.20 3.56
C LEU A 184 2.86 -0.01 2.37
N GLY A 185 3.44 1.07 1.83
CA GLY A 185 4.41 0.99 0.74
C GLY A 185 5.65 0.20 1.12
N CYS A 186 6.21 0.43 2.32
CA CYS A 186 7.33 -0.36 2.84
C CYS A 186 6.98 -1.85 2.98
N TYR A 187 5.76 -2.18 3.47
CA TYR A 187 5.30 -3.57 3.56
C TYR A 187 5.26 -4.24 2.18
N VAL A 188 4.68 -3.57 1.19
CA VAL A 188 4.55 -4.11 -0.17
C VAL A 188 5.91 -4.27 -0.84
N LEU A 189 6.85 -3.34 -0.64
CA LEU A 189 8.23 -3.46 -1.14
C LEU A 189 8.95 -4.65 -0.50
N CYS A 190 8.87 -4.82 0.82
CA CYS A 190 9.45 -5.98 1.50
C CYS A 190 8.85 -7.29 0.97
N ALA A 191 7.53 -7.33 0.74
CA ALA A 191 6.86 -8.50 0.17
C ALA A 191 7.34 -8.80 -1.27
N GLY A 192 7.52 -7.77 -2.10
CA GLY A 192 8.06 -7.92 -3.45
C GLY A 192 9.49 -8.46 -3.45
N ILE A 193 10.36 -7.92 -2.58
CA ILE A 193 11.74 -8.40 -2.41
C ILE A 193 11.75 -9.86 -1.95
N TRP A 194 10.94 -10.19 -0.94
CA TRP A 194 10.87 -11.56 -0.44
C TRP A 194 10.40 -12.54 -1.50
N VAL A 195 9.30 -12.26 -2.21
CA VAL A 195 8.79 -13.14 -3.28
C VAL A 195 9.80 -13.29 -4.42
N LEU A 196 10.49 -12.21 -4.81
CA LEU A 196 11.50 -12.26 -5.86
C LEU A 196 12.72 -13.12 -5.46
N THR A 197 13.16 -13.02 -4.21
CA THR A 197 14.29 -13.80 -3.69
C THR A 197 13.91 -15.27 -3.46
N ASP A 198 12.71 -15.54 -2.93
CA ASP A 198 12.18 -16.87 -2.69
C ASP A 198 11.94 -17.64 -4.00
N SER A 199 11.53 -16.94 -5.08
CA SER A 199 11.31 -17.52 -6.41
C SER A 199 12.58 -17.98 -7.14
N LYS A 200 13.77 -17.71 -6.58
CA LYS A 200 15.07 -18.09 -7.16
C LYS A 200 15.41 -17.38 -8.49
N LEU A 201 14.57 -16.47 -8.97
CA LEU A 201 14.83 -15.70 -10.20
C LEU A 201 16.11 -14.86 -10.10
N LEU A 202 16.50 -14.43 -8.89
CA LEU A 202 17.74 -13.71 -8.69
C LEU A 202 19.00 -14.57 -8.95
N LEU A 203 18.88 -15.90 -8.94
CA LEU A 203 19.98 -16.79 -9.33
C LEU A 203 20.38 -16.63 -10.80
N LEU A 204 19.46 -16.10 -11.64
CA LEU A 204 19.79 -15.76 -13.05
C LEU A 204 20.76 -14.58 -13.14
N LEU A 205 20.75 -13.69 -12.16
CA LEU A 205 21.59 -12.48 -12.11
C LEU A 205 22.85 -12.68 -11.29
N THR A 206 22.78 -13.50 -10.23
CA THR A 206 23.90 -13.76 -9.35
C THR A 206 23.98 -15.23 -8.95
N GLN A 207 25.16 -15.80 -9.05
CA GLN A 207 25.40 -17.17 -8.58
C GLN A 207 25.67 -17.24 -7.06
N LYS A 208 25.64 -16.10 -6.38
CA LYS A 208 25.87 -16.03 -4.93
C LYS A 208 24.62 -16.38 -4.13
N THR A 209 24.32 -17.67 -4.07
CA THR A 209 23.11 -18.22 -3.41
C THR A 209 22.96 -17.74 -1.97
N GLY A 210 24.03 -17.74 -1.18
CA GLY A 210 23.99 -17.28 0.21
C GLY A 210 23.54 -15.80 0.39
N VAL A 211 23.89 -14.92 -0.56
CA VAL A 211 23.42 -13.53 -0.53
C VAL A 211 21.94 -13.45 -0.84
N VAL A 212 21.45 -14.23 -1.82
CA VAL A 212 20.03 -14.26 -2.17
C VAL A 212 19.19 -14.78 -0.98
N GLU A 213 19.66 -15.80 -0.30
CA GLU A 213 19.04 -16.35 0.90
C GLU A 213 19.02 -15.35 2.05
N LEU A 214 20.16 -14.74 2.34
CA LEU A 214 20.24 -13.71 3.38
C LEU A 214 19.20 -12.61 3.14
N VAL A 215 19.12 -12.09 1.92
CA VAL A 215 18.15 -11.06 1.55
C VAL A 215 16.72 -11.59 1.66
N SER A 216 16.46 -12.83 1.25
CA SER A 216 15.15 -13.47 1.36
C SER A 216 14.67 -13.52 2.80
N PHE A 217 15.48 -14.03 3.71
CA PHE A 217 15.12 -14.14 5.12
C PHE A 217 15.03 -12.78 5.81
N LEU A 218 15.94 -11.84 5.52
CA LEU A 218 15.83 -10.49 6.04
C LEU A 218 14.54 -9.79 5.59
N ALA A 219 14.14 -9.99 4.33
CA ALA A 219 12.86 -9.47 3.84
C ALA A 219 11.68 -10.16 4.52
N PHE A 220 11.71 -11.50 4.68
CA PHE A 220 10.67 -12.28 5.36
C PHE A 220 10.48 -11.85 6.82
N PHE A 221 11.54 -11.84 7.62
CA PHE A 221 11.51 -11.38 9.02
C PHE A 221 11.19 -9.89 9.14
N GLY A 222 11.50 -9.11 8.10
CA GLY A 222 11.20 -7.67 8.03
C GLY A 222 9.75 -7.35 7.71
N LEU A 223 9.00 -8.25 7.05
CA LEU A 223 7.62 -8.04 6.62
C LEU A 223 6.67 -7.57 7.73
N PRO A 224 6.66 -8.18 8.94
CA PRO A 224 5.72 -7.81 9.98
C PRO A 224 5.97 -6.40 10.56
N VAL A 225 7.19 -5.87 10.48
CA VAL A 225 7.55 -4.58 11.09
C VAL A 225 6.75 -3.40 10.51
N PRO A 226 6.76 -3.14 9.19
CA PRO A 226 5.93 -2.09 8.60
C PRO A 226 4.44 -2.40 8.68
N LEU A 227 4.04 -3.68 8.69
CA LEU A 227 2.66 -4.10 8.89
C LEU A 227 2.15 -3.71 10.28
N MET A 228 2.91 -3.99 11.34
CA MET A 228 2.56 -3.57 12.71
C MET A 228 2.57 -2.06 12.86
N ALA A 229 3.52 -1.36 12.22
CA ALA A 229 3.55 0.11 12.20
C ALA A 229 2.31 0.71 11.51
N PHE A 230 1.82 0.10 10.44
CA PHE A 230 0.56 0.44 9.78
C PHE A 230 -0.62 0.20 10.73
N THR A 231 -0.70 -1.01 11.30
CA THR A 231 -1.79 -1.45 12.17
C THR A 231 -1.94 -0.55 13.41
N LYS A 232 -0.83 -0.13 14.03
CA LYS A 232 -0.82 0.82 15.17
C LYS A 232 -1.55 2.12 14.84
N LYS A 233 -1.45 2.61 13.61
CA LYS A 233 -2.13 3.85 13.19
C LYS A 233 -3.61 3.65 12.93
N MET A 234 -4.01 2.44 12.61
CA MET A 234 -5.42 2.06 12.41
C MET A 234 -6.13 1.76 13.73
N PHE A 235 -5.41 1.22 14.73
CA PHE A 235 -5.93 0.85 16.05
C PHE A 235 -5.20 1.57 17.19
N PRO A 236 -5.41 2.90 17.39
CA PRO A 236 -4.68 3.67 18.40
C PRO A 236 -4.88 3.15 19.84
N VAL A 237 -6.06 2.60 20.16
CA VAL A 237 -6.38 2.06 21.50
C VAL A 237 -5.47 0.90 21.89
N LYS A 238 -4.92 0.17 20.91
CA LYS A 238 -4.03 -0.99 21.12
C LYS A 238 -2.57 -0.70 20.79
N GLU A 239 -2.19 0.55 20.67
CA GLU A 239 -0.86 0.98 20.22
C GLU A 239 0.28 0.37 21.02
N LYS A 240 0.17 0.28 22.35
CA LYS A 240 1.22 -0.29 23.23
C LYS A 240 1.47 -1.78 22.91
N MET A 241 0.41 -2.59 22.81
CA MET A 241 0.53 -4.03 22.53
C MET A 241 1.07 -4.29 21.12
N LEU A 242 0.56 -3.56 20.11
CA LEU A 242 1.08 -3.64 18.74
C LEU A 242 2.54 -3.18 18.66
N GLY A 243 2.95 -2.23 19.52
CA GLY A 243 4.33 -1.82 19.67
C GLY A 243 5.23 -2.92 20.21
N ILE A 244 4.74 -3.73 21.15
CA ILE A 244 5.47 -4.89 21.68
C ILE A 244 5.70 -5.91 20.56
N PHE A 245 4.64 -6.29 19.80
CA PHE A 245 4.82 -7.18 18.66
C PHE A 245 5.81 -6.63 17.64
N GLN A 246 5.73 -5.34 17.29
CA GLN A 246 6.67 -4.71 16.37
C GLN A 246 8.13 -4.84 16.85
N ASN A 247 8.38 -4.60 18.14
CA ASN A 247 9.73 -4.72 18.72
C ASN A 247 10.20 -6.18 18.75
N LEU A 248 9.31 -7.14 19.02
CA LEU A 248 9.64 -8.57 18.96
C LEU A 248 10.08 -8.98 17.55
N PHE A 249 9.38 -8.53 16.50
CA PHE A 249 9.79 -8.79 15.12
C PHE A 249 11.17 -8.17 14.79
N VAL A 250 11.45 -6.96 15.29
CA VAL A 250 12.79 -6.37 15.14
C VAL A 250 13.84 -7.23 15.83
N VAL A 251 13.56 -7.74 17.03
CA VAL A 251 14.46 -8.67 17.76
C VAL A 251 14.69 -9.95 16.95
N MET A 252 13.65 -10.50 16.29
CA MET A 252 13.80 -11.69 15.44
C MET A 252 14.73 -11.45 14.24
N ILE A 253 14.70 -10.26 13.63
CA ILE A 253 15.67 -9.87 12.57
C ILE A 253 17.11 -9.92 13.12
N PHE A 254 17.34 -9.39 14.34
CA PHE A 254 18.66 -9.43 14.97
C PHE A 254 19.10 -10.86 15.31
N ILE A 255 18.20 -11.69 15.87
CA ILE A 255 18.47 -13.10 16.17
C ILE A 255 18.87 -13.84 14.88
N TYR A 256 18.12 -13.66 13.79
CA TYR A 256 18.47 -14.25 12.51
C TYR A 256 19.83 -13.77 12.01
N SER A 257 20.10 -12.46 12.04
CA SER A 257 21.35 -11.87 11.56
C SER A 257 22.57 -12.40 12.33
N ILE A 258 22.47 -12.52 13.65
CA ILE A 258 23.51 -13.10 14.50
C ILE A 258 23.69 -14.59 14.20
N ASN A 259 22.57 -15.32 14.06
CA ASN A 259 22.61 -16.75 13.76
C ASN A 259 23.20 -17.03 12.38
N TYR A 260 22.97 -16.16 11.39
CA TYR A 260 23.55 -16.30 10.06
C TYR A 260 25.09 -16.26 10.07
N ILE A 261 25.68 -15.50 11.02
CA ILE A 261 27.14 -15.39 11.17
C ILE A 261 27.68 -16.51 12.07
N GLY A 262 26.98 -16.82 13.16
CA GLY A 262 27.50 -17.66 14.25
C GLY A 262 26.96 -19.09 14.29
N GLU A 263 25.93 -19.44 13.48
CA GLU A 263 25.29 -20.77 13.42
C GLU A 263 24.93 -21.36 14.78
N LEU A 264 24.44 -20.51 15.70
CA LEU A 264 24.23 -20.87 17.10
C LEU A 264 23.02 -21.79 17.32
N VAL A 265 22.01 -21.66 16.45
CA VAL A 265 20.71 -22.32 16.59
C VAL A 265 20.23 -22.80 15.22
N SER A 266 19.50 -23.93 15.18
CA SER A 266 18.87 -24.39 13.93
C SER A 266 17.97 -23.31 13.34
N ILE A 267 18.13 -23.04 12.04
CA ILE A 267 17.32 -22.08 11.29
C ILE A 267 15.83 -22.42 11.34
N ILE A 268 15.49 -23.71 11.36
CA ILE A 268 14.11 -24.21 11.46
C ILE A 268 13.45 -23.70 12.74
N LEU A 269 14.16 -23.71 13.87
CA LEU A 269 13.63 -23.21 15.14
C LEU A 269 13.33 -21.70 15.07
N ILE A 270 14.18 -20.92 14.41
CA ILE A 270 13.97 -19.48 14.21
C ILE A 270 12.75 -19.24 13.33
N ILE A 271 12.61 -19.99 12.23
CA ILE A 271 11.46 -19.89 11.31
C ILE A 271 10.16 -20.25 12.03
N VAL A 272 10.14 -21.36 12.78
CA VAL A 272 8.95 -21.79 13.55
C VAL A 272 8.58 -20.74 14.60
N THR A 273 9.57 -20.15 15.27
CA THR A 273 9.32 -19.09 16.28
C THR A 273 8.70 -17.86 15.61
N GLU A 274 9.20 -17.46 14.43
CA GLU A 274 8.63 -16.34 13.65
C GLU A 274 7.19 -16.63 13.22
N HIS A 275 6.89 -17.83 12.71
CA HIS A 275 5.53 -18.22 12.35
C HIS A 275 4.57 -18.17 13.54
N LEU A 276 5.02 -18.64 14.73
CA LEU A 276 4.21 -18.57 15.95
C LEU A 276 3.97 -17.12 16.39
N LEU A 277 5.00 -16.27 16.30
CA LEU A 277 4.88 -14.86 16.64
C LEU A 277 3.93 -14.12 15.66
N MET A 278 4.03 -14.41 14.36
CA MET A 278 3.10 -13.87 13.34
C MET A 278 1.67 -14.33 13.60
N ALA A 279 1.45 -15.61 13.88
CA ALA A 279 0.13 -16.14 14.21
C ALA A 279 -0.47 -15.44 15.45
N ALA A 280 0.33 -15.28 16.53
CA ALA A 280 -0.10 -14.56 17.73
C ALA A 280 -0.46 -13.10 17.44
N ALA A 281 0.34 -12.40 16.63
CA ALA A 281 0.08 -11.01 16.23
C ALA A 281 -1.21 -10.89 15.40
N ILE A 282 -1.41 -11.77 14.42
CA ILE A 282 -2.62 -11.79 13.57
C ILE A 282 -3.85 -12.06 14.43
N LEU A 283 -3.83 -13.08 15.29
CA LEU A 283 -4.93 -13.41 16.19
C LEU A 283 -5.26 -12.24 17.13
N PHE A 284 -4.24 -11.56 17.66
CA PHE A 284 -4.44 -10.37 18.47
C PHE A 284 -5.11 -9.23 17.68
N VAL A 285 -4.69 -8.99 16.44
CA VAL A 285 -5.28 -7.96 15.55
C VAL A 285 -6.74 -8.32 15.24
N LEU A 286 -7.03 -9.57 14.87
CA LEU A 286 -8.38 -10.05 14.57
C LEU A 286 -9.30 -9.93 15.79
N TYR A 287 -8.86 -10.39 16.96
CA TYR A 287 -9.62 -10.30 18.20
C TYR A 287 -9.90 -8.82 18.58
N SER A 288 -8.87 -7.99 18.54
CA SER A 288 -8.97 -6.57 18.91
C SER A 288 -9.87 -5.81 17.94
N GLY A 289 -9.73 -6.05 16.63
CA GLY A 289 -10.54 -5.43 15.59
C GLY A 289 -12.00 -5.86 15.67
N TYR A 290 -12.28 -7.15 15.89
CA TYR A 290 -13.63 -7.65 16.06
C TYR A 290 -14.33 -7.06 17.31
N LYS A 291 -13.58 -6.91 18.41
CA LYS A 291 -14.10 -6.23 19.62
C LYS A 291 -14.43 -4.77 19.35
N GLU A 292 -13.58 -4.06 18.62
CA GLU A 292 -13.79 -2.67 18.24
C GLU A 292 -15.01 -2.50 17.32
N LEU A 293 -15.19 -3.39 16.33
CA LEU A 293 -16.35 -3.40 15.43
C LEU A 293 -17.68 -3.59 16.14
N LYS A 294 -17.71 -4.37 17.23
CA LYS A 294 -18.92 -4.55 18.04
C LYS A 294 -19.32 -3.26 18.77
N VAL A 295 -18.35 -2.41 19.13
CA VAL A 295 -18.59 -1.17 19.88
C VAL A 295 -18.83 -0.01 18.90
N HIS A 296 -18.02 0.09 17.87
CA HIS A 296 -18.05 1.19 16.90
C HIS A 296 -18.09 0.65 15.47
N ARG A 297 -19.30 0.53 14.92
CA ARG A 297 -19.46 0.09 13.52
C ARG A 297 -18.90 1.16 12.58
N ASN A 298 -17.70 0.93 12.04
CA ASN A 298 -16.99 1.83 11.15
C ASN A 298 -16.64 1.12 9.84
N ARG A 299 -17.12 1.66 8.71
CA ARG A 299 -16.89 1.10 7.36
C ARG A 299 -15.40 0.88 7.04
N LYS A 300 -14.54 1.79 7.50
CA LYS A 300 -13.09 1.68 7.31
C LYS A 300 -12.53 0.47 8.06
N LEU A 301 -12.94 0.28 9.30
CA LEU A 301 -12.52 -0.84 10.13
C LEU A 301 -13.02 -2.18 9.57
N ASP A 302 -14.26 -2.23 9.05
CA ASP A 302 -14.80 -3.42 8.36
C ASP A 302 -13.89 -3.86 7.21
N ARG A 303 -13.40 -2.92 6.40
CA ARG A 303 -12.49 -3.23 5.27
C ARG A 303 -11.13 -3.74 5.73
N ILE A 304 -10.56 -3.09 6.73
CA ILE A 304 -9.28 -3.53 7.30
C ILE A 304 -9.40 -4.94 7.86
N MET A 305 -10.47 -5.24 8.59
CA MET A 305 -10.71 -6.56 9.16
C MET A 305 -10.97 -7.62 8.11
N ALA A 306 -11.69 -7.29 7.03
CA ALA A 306 -11.86 -8.20 5.89
C ALA A 306 -10.50 -8.53 5.25
N GLY A 307 -9.62 -7.53 5.08
CA GLY A 307 -8.25 -7.74 4.59
C GLY A 307 -7.43 -8.66 5.48
N TYR A 308 -7.40 -8.41 6.78
CA TYR A 308 -6.70 -9.29 7.74
C TYR A 308 -7.25 -10.71 7.75
N SER A 309 -8.58 -10.89 7.69
CA SER A 309 -9.21 -12.21 7.66
C SER A 309 -8.82 -12.98 6.40
N MET A 310 -8.85 -12.32 5.22
CA MET A 310 -8.43 -12.92 3.97
C MET A 310 -6.94 -13.30 3.99
N PHE A 311 -6.09 -12.40 4.47
CA PHE A 311 -4.66 -12.66 4.60
C PHE A 311 -4.37 -13.83 5.53
N CYS A 312 -5.09 -13.91 6.67
CA CYS A 312 -4.97 -15.02 7.62
C CYS A 312 -5.33 -16.37 6.97
N ILE A 313 -6.46 -16.43 6.26
CA ILE A 313 -6.91 -17.66 5.59
C ILE A 313 -5.87 -18.13 4.56
N CYS A 314 -5.41 -17.21 3.70
CA CYS A 314 -4.40 -17.51 2.68
C CYS A 314 -3.05 -17.92 3.33
N SER A 315 -2.64 -17.27 4.42
CA SER A 315 -1.39 -17.58 5.12
C SER A 315 -1.43 -18.94 5.82
N VAL A 316 -2.55 -19.33 6.43
CA VAL A 316 -2.72 -20.66 7.03
C VAL A 316 -2.67 -21.74 5.95
N PHE A 317 -3.33 -21.53 4.82
CA PHE A 317 -3.27 -22.45 3.70
C PHE A 317 -1.85 -22.54 3.10
N ALA A 318 -1.18 -21.41 2.92
CA ALA A 318 0.21 -21.35 2.46
C ALA A 318 1.14 -22.11 3.42
N LEU A 319 0.98 -21.93 4.75
CA LEU A 319 1.76 -22.65 5.74
C LEU A 319 1.55 -24.16 5.66
N GLY A 320 0.31 -24.62 5.44
CA GLY A 320 0.01 -26.05 5.19
C GLY A 320 0.75 -26.57 3.94
N CYS A 321 0.71 -25.84 2.84
CA CYS A 321 1.43 -26.17 1.60
C CYS A 321 2.95 -26.22 1.81
N PHE A 322 3.51 -25.30 2.61
CA PHE A 322 4.94 -25.28 2.93
C PHE A 322 5.38 -26.57 3.64
N TYR A 323 4.64 -27.01 4.68
CA TYR A 323 4.98 -28.23 5.41
C TYR A 323 4.69 -29.53 4.64
N VAL A 324 3.81 -29.48 3.64
CA VAL A 324 3.58 -30.61 2.71
C VAL A 324 4.63 -30.65 1.59
N GLY A 325 5.45 -29.60 1.43
CA GLY A 325 6.50 -29.53 0.41
C GLY A 325 6.03 -29.00 -0.97
N ASN A 326 4.80 -28.47 -1.07
CA ASN A 326 4.30 -27.86 -2.31
C ASN A 326 4.69 -26.38 -2.40
N SER A 327 5.88 -26.12 -2.95
CA SER A 327 6.47 -24.78 -3.03
C SER A 327 5.69 -23.80 -3.92
N VAL A 328 5.08 -24.28 -5.00
CA VAL A 328 4.31 -23.42 -5.92
C VAL A 328 3.01 -22.94 -5.25
N MET A 329 2.23 -23.86 -4.69
CA MET A 329 0.96 -23.52 -4.02
C MET A 329 1.17 -22.65 -2.78
N TYR A 330 2.25 -22.87 -2.03
CA TYR A 330 2.67 -22.02 -0.93
C TYR A 330 2.87 -20.56 -1.39
N SER A 331 3.72 -20.33 -2.39
CA SER A 331 4.05 -18.99 -2.87
C SER A 331 2.83 -18.29 -3.49
N VAL A 332 2.07 -19.00 -4.33
CA VAL A 332 0.85 -18.46 -4.99
C VAL A 332 -0.19 -18.05 -3.95
N SER A 333 -0.46 -18.92 -2.97
CA SER A 333 -1.45 -18.63 -1.92
C SER A 333 -1.06 -17.42 -1.09
N TYR A 334 0.21 -17.30 -0.76
CA TYR A 334 0.72 -16.16 -0.01
C TYR A 334 0.61 -14.86 -0.80
N ILE A 335 0.96 -14.87 -2.09
CA ILE A 335 0.81 -13.71 -2.99
C ILE A 335 -0.66 -13.27 -3.08
N ILE A 336 -1.60 -14.21 -3.24
CA ILE A 336 -3.03 -13.91 -3.26
C ILE A 336 -3.46 -13.25 -1.95
N GLY A 337 -2.98 -13.77 -0.83
CA GLY A 337 -3.23 -13.19 0.50
C GLY A 337 -2.74 -11.76 0.61
N ILE A 338 -1.50 -11.47 0.16
CA ILE A 338 -0.92 -10.12 0.17
C ILE A 338 -1.72 -9.19 -0.75
N VAL A 339 -1.99 -9.59 -2.00
CA VAL A 339 -2.70 -8.75 -2.97
C VAL A 339 -4.11 -8.41 -2.45
N GLY A 340 -4.84 -9.39 -1.94
CA GLY A 340 -6.15 -9.18 -1.35
C GLY A 340 -6.09 -8.27 -0.11
N PHE A 341 -5.11 -8.48 0.77
CA PHE A 341 -4.88 -7.63 1.92
C PHE A 341 -4.62 -6.17 1.53
N VAL A 342 -3.68 -5.95 0.60
CA VAL A 342 -3.36 -4.61 0.08
C VAL A 342 -4.58 -3.95 -0.55
N PHE A 343 -5.39 -4.72 -1.29
CA PHE A 343 -6.64 -4.22 -1.87
C PHE A 343 -7.60 -3.68 -0.80
N PHE A 344 -7.88 -4.46 0.25
CA PHE A 344 -8.76 -4.02 1.33
C PHE A 344 -8.19 -2.82 2.09
N LEU A 345 -6.86 -2.77 2.29
CA LEU A 345 -6.20 -1.62 2.92
C LEU A 345 -6.29 -0.36 2.05
N ALA A 346 -6.13 -0.49 0.74
CA ALA A 346 -6.29 0.61 -0.19
C ALA A 346 -7.75 1.12 -0.23
N ASP A 347 -8.75 0.21 -0.19
CA ASP A 347 -10.16 0.58 -0.08
C ASP A 347 -10.45 1.32 1.24
N ALA A 348 -9.89 0.86 2.36
CA ALA A 348 -9.99 1.55 3.65
C ALA A 348 -9.33 2.94 3.65
N ALA A 349 -8.17 3.08 3.02
CA ALA A 349 -7.49 4.36 2.84
C ALA A 349 -8.32 5.31 1.97
N TRP A 350 -8.93 4.80 0.89
CA TRP A 350 -9.82 5.55 0.02
C TRP A 350 -11.05 6.10 0.76
N ILE A 351 -11.69 5.27 1.59
CA ILE A 351 -12.80 5.71 2.45
C ILE A 351 -12.35 6.90 3.32
N SER A 352 -11.16 6.84 3.92
CA SER A 352 -10.63 7.92 4.76
C SER A 352 -10.42 9.24 4.00
N VAL A 353 -9.92 9.16 2.76
CA VAL A 353 -9.73 10.34 1.89
C VAL A 353 -11.08 10.93 1.48
N TYR A 354 -12.03 10.07 1.12
CA TYR A 354 -13.38 10.50 0.75
C TYR A 354 -14.10 11.20 1.90
N ASP A 355 -14.06 10.62 3.10
CA ASP A 355 -14.70 11.20 4.28
C ASP A 355 -14.10 12.57 4.60
N ARG A 356 -12.78 12.73 4.51
CA ARG A 356 -12.11 14.01 4.73
C ARG A 356 -12.49 15.08 3.70
N ILE A 357 -12.57 14.72 2.42
CA ILE A 357 -13.01 15.66 1.36
C ILE A 357 -14.44 16.12 1.67
N ARG A 358 -15.30 15.19 2.08
CA ARG A 358 -16.69 15.49 2.46
C ARG A 358 -16.78 16.38 3.69
N GLU A 359 -16.00 16.11 4.72
CA GLU A 359 -15.94 16.94 5.93
C GLU A 359 -15.47 18.36 5.62
N ASN A 360 -14.41 18.52 4.82
CA ASN A 360 -13.92 19.82 4.41
C ASN A 360 -14.96 20.60 3.57
N ALA A 361 -15.64 19.91 2.65
CA ALA A 361 -16.71 20.52 1.86
C ALA A 361 -17.88 20.97 2.71
N ASN A 362 -18.28 20.14 3.71
CA ASN A 362 -19.33 20.50 4.67
C ASN A 362 -18.88 21.66 5.55
N ALA A 363 -17.64 21.66 6.05
CA ALA A 363 -17.11 22.76 6.85
C ALA A 363 -17.10 24.09 6.07
N ALA A 364 -16.68 24.07 4.80
CA ALA A 364 -16.72 25.23 3.92
C ALA A 364 -18.15 25.73 3.66
N MET A 365 -19.11 24.78 3.50
CA MET A 365 -20.52 25.10 3.36
C MET A 365 -21.10 25.73 4.66
N TYR A 366 -20.81 25.14 5.81
CA TYR A 366 -21.24 25.71 7.10
C TYR A 366 -20.63 27.08 7.37
N ALA A 367 -19.35 27.28 7.05
CA ALA A 367 -18.71 28.59 7.13
C ALA A 367 -19.42 29.60 6.23
N LYS A 368 -19.75 29.20 5.00
CA LYS A 368 -20.51 30.08 4.07
C LYS A 368 -21.88 30.44 4.63
N LEU A 369 -22.62 29.48 5.20
CA LEU A 369 -23.93 29.69 5.82
C LEU A 369 -23.85 30.56 7.09
N ALA A 370 -22.77 30.42 7.87
CA ALA A 370 -22.57 31.17 9.12
C ALA A 370 -22.24 32.66 8.89
N TYR A 371 -21.57 32.98 7.78
CA TYR A 371 -21.02 34.33 7.55
C TYR A 371 -21.55 35.05 6.31
N ARG A 372 -22.36 34.38 5.48
CA ARG A 372 -22.92 34.97 4.26
C ARG A 372 -24.44 35.01 4.30
N ASP A 373 -25.03 36.09 3.78
CA ASP A 373 -26.45 36.14 3.47
C ASP A 373 -26.71 35.35 2.17
N MET A 374 -27.59 34.36 2.24
CA MET A 374 -27.83 33.40 1.15
C MET A 374 -28.54 34.00 -0.05
N MET A 375 -29.28 35.12 0.14
CA MET A 375 -30.00 35.80 -0.92
C MET A 375 -29.09 36.73 -1.72
N THR A 376 -28.29 37.54 -1.03
CA THR A 376 -27.47 38.59 -1.62
C THR A 376 -26.01 38.18 -1.87
N GLY A 377 -25.50 37.13 -1.16
CA GLY A 377 -24.10 36.75 -1.21
C GLY A 377 -23.18 37.66 -0.38
N LEU A 378 -23.66 38.77 0.16
CA LEU A 378 -22.92 39.68 1.04
C LEU A 378 -22.59 39.00 2.40
N GLY A 379 -21.76 39.63 3.23
CA GLY A 379 -21.63 39.23 4.63
C GLY A 379 -22.97 39.36 5.32
N ASN A 380 -23.27 38.42 6.26
CA ASN A 380 -24.47 38.53 7.10
C ASN A 380 -24.16 39.30 8.39
N ARG A 381 -25.16 39.46 9.27
CA ARG A 381 -25.02 40.15 10.55
C ARG A 381 -23.90 39.57 11.41
N THR A 382 -23.72 38.24 11.40
CA THR A 382 -22.66 37.57 12.19
C THR A 382 -21.29 37.98 11.68
N ALA A 383 -21.09 37.99 10.34
CA ALA A 383 -19.86 38.45 9.72
C ALA A 383 -19.55 39.91 10.04
N PHE A 384 -20.59 40.78 10.04
CA PHE A 384 -20.41 42.16 10.40
C PHE A 384 -19.94 42.33 11.86
N ILE A 385 -20.55 41.63 12.80
CA ILE A 385 -20.17 41.71 14.23
C ILE A 385 -18.74 41.21 14.41
N GLU A 386 -18.39 40.07 13.83
CA GLU A 386 -17.03 39.47 13.96
C GLU A 386 -15.95 40.37 13.33
N ASP A 387 -16.21 40.91 12.16
CA ASP A 387 -15.29 41.84 11.49
C ASP A 387 -15.11 43.16 12.26
N THR A 388 -16.17 43.65 12.95
CA THR A 388 -16.08 44.85 13.76
C THR A 388 -15.42 44.61 15.12
N ASP A 389 -15.69 43.47 15.76
CA ASP A 389 -15.05 43.09 17.03
C ASP A 389 -13.54 42.85 16.86
N ALA A 390 -13.14 42.27 15.75
CA ALA A 390 -11.72 42.07 15.43
C ALA A 390 -10.94 43.38 15.30
N GLU A 391 -11.62 44.52 15.00
CA GLU A 391 -11.00 45.81 14.82
C GLU A 391 -11.06 46.74 16.05
N GLN A 392 -11.50 46.27 17.20
CA GLN A 392 -11.56 47.08 18.41
C GLN A 392 -10.21 47.68 18.85
N THR A 393 -9.11 47.09 18.45
CA THR A 393 -7.74 47.55 18.72
C THR A 393 -7.08 48.25 17.55
N TYR A 394 -7.83 48.45 16.45
CA TYR A 394 -7.28 49.06 15.23
C TYR A 394 -7.07 50.59 15.43
N SER A 395 -5.87 51.06 15.10
CA SER A 395 -5.46 52.46 15.29
C SER A 395 -5.76 53.39 14.10
N GLY A 396 -6.22 52.82 12.96
CA GLY A 396 -6.56 53.57 11.75
C GLY A 396 -8.00 54.13 11.74
N SER A 397 -8.41 54.77 10.65
CA SER A 397 -9.77 55.25 10.50
C SER A 397 -10.74 54.16 10.07
N ILE A 398 -11.89 54.09 10.68
CA ILE A 398 -13.00 53.23 10.31
C ILE A 398 -14.23 54.07 9.98
N ALA A 399 -14.91 53.71 8.90
CA ALA A 399 -16.19 54.33 8.55
C ALA A 399 -17.24 53.26 8.27
N TYR A 400 -18.45 53.53 8.72
CA TYR A 400 -19.63 52.72 8.46
C TYR A 400 -20.64 53.54 7.64
N ILE A 401 -21.16 52.96 6.54
CA ILE A 401 -22.28 53.51 5.80
C ILE A 401 -23.47 52.58 6.00
N MET A 402 -24.53 53.08 6.62
CA MET A 402 -25.77 52.34 6.80
C MET A 402 -26.68 52.65 5.60
N VAL A 403 -27.22 51.62 4.98
CA VAL A 403 -28.11 51.71 3.83
C VAL A 403 -29.40 50.93 4.13
N ASP A 404 -30.54 51.55 3.85
CA ASP A 404 -31.86 50.93 4.02
C ASP A 404 -32.58 50.90 2.67
N ALA A 405 -33.24 49.75 2.38
CA ALA A 405 -33.99 49.57 1.14
C ALA A 405 -35.41 50.19 1.25
N ASN A 406 -35.49 51.44 0.88
CA ASN A 406 -36.77 52.19 0.92
C ASN A 406 -37.87 51.50 0.15
N ASN A 407 -39.10 51.58 0.69
CA ASN A 407 -40.34 51.08 0.05
C ASN A 407 -40.41 49.56 -0.18
N LEU A 408 -39.53 48.73 0.38
CA LEU A 408 -39.54 47.27 0.19
C LEU A 408 -40.91 46.67 0.54
N LYS A 409 -41.54 47.13 1.64
CA LYS A 409 -42.86 46.65 2.04
C LYS A 409 -43.95 46.98 0.98
N LYS A 410 -43.94 48.19 0.41
CA LYS A 410 -44.88 48.56 -0.68
C LYS A 410 -44.70 47.68 -1.93
N ILE A 411 -43.47 47.39 -2.26
CA ILE A 411 -43.12 46.53 -3.43
C ILE A 411 -43.61 45.11 -3.15
N ASN A 412 -43.37 44.59 -1.96
CA ASN A 412 -43.87 43.25 -1.56
C ASN A 412 -45.41 43.17 -1.60
N ASP A 413 -46.09 44.19 -1.06
CA ASP A 413 -47.56 44.26 -1.00
C ASP A 413 -48.20 44.42 -2.38
N ASN A 414 -47.56 45.17 -3.32
CA ASN A 414 -48.12 45.45 -4.65
C ASN A 414 -47.68 44.44 -5.73
N LEU A 415 -46.44 43.97 -5.69
CA LEU A 415 -45.82 43.18 -6.76
C LEU A 415 -45.41 41.78 -6.30
N GLY A 416 -45.59 41.45 -5.01
CA GLY A 416 -45.24 40.18 -4.43
C GLY A 416 -43.81 40.08 -3.92
N HIS A 417 -43.54 39.11 -3.01
CA HIS A 417 -42.26 38.92 -2.35
C HIS A 417 -41.10 38.65 -3.29
N GLN A 418 -41.38 37.99 -4.45
CA GLN A 418 -40.36 37.71 -5.43
C GLN A 418 -39.72 39.02 -6.01
N LYS A 419 -40.54 40.05 -6.23
CA LYS A 419 -40.04 41.35 -6.70
C LYS A 419 -39.27 42.11 -5.63
N GLY A 420 -39.68 41.93 -4.35
CA GLY A 420 -38.89 42.47 -3.24
C GLY A 420 -37.52 41.78 -3.08
N ASP A 421 -37.47 40.46 -3.28
CA ASP A 421 -36.23 39.71 -3.25
C ASP A 421 -35.28 40.14 -4.42
N GLU A 422 -35.82 40.36 -5.62
CA GLU A 422 -35.07 40.88 -6.77
C GLU A 422 -34.47 42.26 -6.45
N LEU A 423 -35.24 43.18 -5.84
CA LEU A 423 -34.76 44.48 -5.42
C LEU A 423 -33.59 44.37 -4.41
N ILE A 424 -33.72 43.51 -3.40
CA ILE A 424 -32.68 43.30 -2.41
C ILE A 424 -31.37 42.80 -3.06
N VAL A 425 -31.47 41.89 -4.01
CA VAL A 425 -30.33 41.36 -4.75
C VAL A 425 -29.70 42.48 -5.63
N GLN A 426 -30.53 43.31 -6.27
CA GLN A 426 -30.03 44.46 -7.06
C GLN A 426 -29.30 45.47 -6.19
N ILE A 427 -29.83 45.82 -5.00
CA ILE A 427 -29.15 46.70 -4.05
C ILE A 427 -27.79 46.10 -3.64
N ALA A 428 -27.75 44.83 -3.30
CA ALA A 428 -26.49 44.18 -2.94
C ALA A 428 -25.43 44.29 -4.05
N HIS A 429 -25.81 44.01 -5.29
CA HIS A 429 -24.91 44.18 -6.45
C HIS A 429 -24.47 45.64 -6.68
N CYS A 430 -25.38 46.59 -6.45
CA CYS A 430 -25.04 47.99 -6.54
C CYS A 430 -23.97 48.36 -5.48
N LEU A 431 -24.14 47.96 -4.23
CA LEU A 431 -23.21 48.18 -3.14
C LEU A 431 -21.80 47.60 -3.48
N GLU A 432 -21.75 46.36 -3.92
CA GLU A 432 -20.49 45.70 -4.29
C GLU A 432 -19.80 46.43 -5.45
N ASN A 433 -20.56 46.85 -6.48
CA ASN A 433 -20.02 47.53 -7.63
C ASN A 433 -19.48 48.95 -7.30
N VAL A 434 -20.13 49.66 -6.39
CA VAL A 434 -19.66 51.00 -5.96
C VAL A 434 -18.40 50.87 -5.11
N ILE A 435 -18.37 49.89 -4.19
CA ILE A 435 -17.25 49.74 -3.28
C ILE A 435 -16.03 49.06 -3.95
N LYS A 436 -16.24 48.19 -4.97
CA LYS A 436 -15.19 47.56 -5.79
C LYS A 436 -14.01 46.96 -5.01
N GLY A 437 -14.27 46.38 -3.82
CA GLY A 437 -13.24 45.79 -2.96
C GLY A 437 -12.53 46.77 -2.02
N ASP A 438 -12.87 48.04 -2.03
CA ASP A 438 -12.32 49.05 -1.11
C ASP A 438 -12.84 48.91 0.35
N GLY A 439 -13.84 48.07 0.55
CA GLY A 439 -14.47 47.74 1.83
C GLY A 439 -15.24 46.44 1.77
N LYS A 440 -15.98 46.14 2.82
CA LYS A 440 -16.85 44.98 2.90
C LYS A 440 -18.31 45.42 3.00
N CYS A 441 -19.21 44.68 2.35
CA CYS A 441 -20.66 44.93 2.37
C CYS A 441 -21.35 43.79 3.12
N TYR A 442 -22.33 44.16 3.95
CA TYR A 442 -23.10 43.24 4.78
C TYR A 442 -24.60 43.53 4.66
N ARG A 443 -25.40 42.46 4.78
CA ARG A 443 -26.84 42.58 5.02
C ARG A 443 -27.12 42.21 6.48
N THR A 444 -27.49 43.16 7.29
CA THR A 444 -27.68 43.00 8.75
C THR A 444 -29.11 42.75 9.16
N GLY A 445 -30.08 43.12 8.29
CA GLY A 445 -31.53 42.95 8.51
C GLY A 445 -32.24 42.57 7.22
N GLY A 446 -33.57 42.62 7.19
CA GLY A 446 -34.37 42.34 6.02
C GLY A 446 -34.09 43.28 4.86
N ASP A 447 -34.04 44.57 5.14
CA ASP A 447 -33.86 45.72 4.25
C ASP A 447 -32.61 46.55 4.61
N GLU A 448 -31.90 46.16 5.69
CA GLU A 448 -30.73 46.88 6.17
C GLU A 448 -29.41 46.34 5.65
N PHE A 449 -28.56 47.21 5.15
CA PHE A 449 -27.21 46.92 4.70
C PHE A 449 -26.20 47.80 5.42
N VAL A 450 -24.99 47.31 5.58
CA VAL A 450 -23.87 48.07 6.14
C VAL A 450 -22.64 47.88 5.25
N ILE A 451 -21.99 49.02 4.96
CA ILE A 451 -20.67 49.02 4.32
C ILE A 451 -19.65 49.37 5.39
N PHE A 452 -18.61 48.58 5.43
CA PHE A 452 -17.48 48.74 6.35
C PHE A 452 -16.22 49.10 5.55
N LEU A 453 -15.65 50.27 5.88
CA LEU A 453 -14.49 50.85 5.18
C LEU A 453 -13.36 51.08 6.17
N LYS A 454 -12.11 50.80 5.79
CA LYS A 454 -10.90 51.08 6.54
C LYS A 454 -10.01 52.05 5.81
N ASP A 455 -9.35 52.94 6.56
CA ASP A 455 -8.33 53.85 6.08
C ASP A 455 -8.80 54.73 4.88
N LYS A 456 -10.09 55.07 4.88
CA LYS A 456 -10.64 55.96 3.86
C LYS A 456 -10.76 57.41 4.42
N THR A 457 -10.42 58.37 3.58
CA THR A 457 -10.62 59.77 3.93
C THR A 457 -12.10 60.12 3.92
N ARG A 458 -12.50 61.15 4.67
CA ARG A 458 -13.89 61.65 4.69
C ARG A 458 -14.39 61.92 3.25
N GLN A 459 -13.56 62.52 2.40
CA GLN A 459 -13.89 62.80 1.02
C GLN A 459 -14.17 61.50 0.20
N ASN A 460 -13.40 60.43 0.42
CA ASN A 460 -13.67 59.12 -0.21
C ASN A 460 -15.03 58.56 0.22
N VAL A 461 -15.34 58.62 1.54
CA VAL A 461 -16.59 58.10 2.08
C VAL A 461 -17.78 58.92 1.52
N GLU A 462 -17.69 60.26 1.48
CA GLU A 462 -18.68 61.13 0.83
C GLU A 462 -18.86 60.83 -0.65
N GLY A 463 -17.78 60.50 -1.36
CA GLY A 463 -17.83 60.05 -2.76
C GLY A 463 -18.61 58.78 -2.97
N TYR A 464 -18.44 57.77 -2.10
CA TYR A 464 -19.24 56.51 -2.14
C TYR A 464 -20.71 56.81 -1.88
N ILE A 465 -21.03 57.63 -0.86
CA ILE A 465 -22.43 58.00 -0.53
C ILE A 465 -23.06 58.67 -1.75
N THR A 466 -22.40 59.65 -2.35
CA THR A 466 -22.90 60.34 -3.55
C THR A 466 -23.16 59.41 -4.70
N CYS A 467 -22.24 58.44 -4.95
CA CYS A 467 -22.40 57.44 -5.99
C CYS A 467 -23.58 56.53 -5.75
N LEU A 468 -23.78 56.08 -4.51
CA LEU A 468 -24.92 55.25 -4.09
C LEU A 468 -26.25 55.97 -4.27
N LEU A 469 -26.37 57.24 -3.83
CA LEU A 469 -27.59 58.06 -4.00
C LEU A 469 -27.91 58.27 -5.50
N TYR A 470 -26.92 58.56 -6.32
CA TYR A 470 -27.12 58.77 -7.76
C TYR A 470 -27.61 57.48 -8.45
N THR A 471 -27.10 56.32 -8.03
CA THR A 471 -27.48 55.02 -8.59
C THR A 471 -28.89 54.60 -8.15
N SER A 472 -29.33 54.99 -6.95
CA SER A 472 -30.69 54.74 -6.47
C SER A 472 -31.72 55.61 -7.19
N ASP A 473 -31.42 56.86 -7.44
CA ASP A 473 -32.32 57.79 -8.18
C ASP A 473 -32.52 57.32 -9.64
N ALA A 474 -31.49 56.81 -10.29
CA ALA A 474 -31.57 56.22 -11.65
C ALA A 474 -32.42 54.93 -11.68
N ALA A 475 -32.40 54.12 -10.63
CA ALA A 475 -33.24 52.92 -10.50
C ALA A 475 -34.71 53.27 -10.23
N ASP A 476 -35.02 54.31 -9.51
CA ASP A 476 -36.38 54.81 -9.27
C ASP A 476 -37.03 55.37 -10.57
N GLU A 477 -36.23 55.95 -11.47
CA GLU A 477 -36.69 56.44 -12.79
C GLU A 477 -37.09 55.30 -13.72
N TYR A 478 -36.37 54.15 -13.69
CA TYR A 478 -36.70 52.92 -14.44
C TYR A 478 -37.94 52.17 -13.88
N SER A 479 -38.28 52.37 -12.63
CA SER A 479 -39.47 51.75 -12.01
C SER A 479 -40.78 52.51 -12.24
N ARG A 480 -40.71 53.67 -12.91
CA ARG A 480 -41.88 54.50 -13.25
C ARG A 480 -42.39 54.31 -14.67
N VAL A 481 -41.76 53.44 -15.49
CA VAL A 481 -42.21 52.98 -16.81
C VAL A 481 -42.79 51.58 -16.71
#